data_480153bf424dc8bbba49d1d2beaca91b
#
_entry.id   480153bf424dc8bbba49d1d2beaca91b
#
_cell.length_a   1.000
_cell.length_b   1.000
_cell.length_c   1.000
_cell.angle_alpha   90.00
_cell.angle_beta   90.00
_cell.angle_gamma   90.00
#
_symmetry.space_group_name_H-M   'P 1'
#
loop_
_entity.id
_entity.type
_entity.pdbx_description
1 polymer ?
#
loop_
_entity_poly.entity_id
_entity_poly.type
_entity_poly.pdbx_seq_one_letter_code
_entity_poly.pdbx_strand_id
1 'polypeptide(L)'
;YNQLITCSAYLERIFETLDVQPEIRNAPDAVDLPQIEGRVDFNDVVFRYEPDGRNILNLVDLHVEPGKTIALVGPTGAGKTTIINLLSRFYDVAEGSVTIDGHDVRSVTLESLRRQMGVMLQDTFIFSGNVRENIRYGKLDATDAEVTAAAQLAGAHAFIEHLPDGYNTLLTGDGANLSQGQRQLLAIARAAVADPPVLILDEATSSIDTRTERIVQEGMDRLMAGRTVFVIAHRLSTV
;
A
#
# COMPACT_ATOMS: atom_id res chain seq x y z
N TYR A 1 -19.70 24.43 -40.10
CA TYR A 1 -18.24 24.61 -40.06
C TYR A 1 -17.73 24.75 -38.61
N ASN A 2 -18.32 25.68 -37.82
CA ASN A 2 -17.86 25.90 -36.43
C ASN A 2 -17.98 24.66 -35.54
N GLN A 3 -19.07 23.87 -35.68
CA GLN A 3 -19.25 22.65 -34.89
C GLN A 3 -18.19 21.59 -35.19
N LEU A 4 -17.75 21.45 -36.43
CA LEU A 4 -16.69 20.53 -36.81
C LEU A 4 -15.32 20.93 -36.22
N ILE A 5 -15.00 22.22 -36.22
CA ILE A 5 -13.78 22.76 -35.59
C ILE A 5 -13.80 22.47 -34.08
N THR A 6 -14.93 22.76 -33.43
CA THR A 6 -15.08 22.49 -32.00
C THR A 6 -14.97 21.02 -31.66
N CYS A 7 -15.61 20.12 -32.44
CA CYS A 7 -15.46 18.68 -32.29
C CYS A 7 -14.03 18.20 -32.47
N SER A 8 -13.31 18.71 -33.49
CA SER A 8 -11.91 18.38 -33.73
C SER A 8 -11.02 18.77 -32.52
N ALA A 9 -11.24 19.96 -31.96
CA ALA A 9 -10.48 20.42 -30.79
C ALA A 9 -10.75 19.57 -29.52
N TYR A 10 -12.00 19.08 -29.35
CA TYR A 10 -12.31 18.15 -28.25
C TYR A 10 -11.66 16.77 -28.45
N LEU A 11 -11.69 16.26 -29.68
CA LEU A 11 -11.03 15.00 -30.02
C LEU A 11 -9.51 15.09 -29.80
N GLU A 12 -8.88 16.17 -30.21
CA GLU A 12 -7.45 16.41 -30.00
C GLU A 12 -7.11 16.35 -28.49
N ARG A 13 -7.86 17.04 -27.64
CA ARG A 13 -7.68 16.97 -26.18
C ARG A 13 -7.88 15.59 -25.58
N ILE A 14 -8.85 14.82 -26.11
CA ILE A 14 -9.06 13.44 -25.68
C ILE A 14 -7.86 12.59 -26.06
N PHE A 15 -7.36 12.70 -27.29
CA PHE A 15 -6.17 11.96 -27.72
C PHE A 15 -4.91 12.39 -26.96
N GLU A 16 -4.68 13.69 -26.75
CA GLU A 16 -3.59 14.16 -25.89
C GLU A 16 -3.61 13.50 -24.51
N THR A 17 -4.80 13.37 -23.90
CA THR A 17 -4.95 12.69 -22.61
C THR A 17 -4.70 11.18 -22.68
N LEU A 18 -5.18 10.53 -23.75
CA LEU A 18 -4.99 9.09 -23.96
C LEU A 18 -3.54 8.75 -24.30
N ASP A 19 -2.83 9.65 -24.98
CA ASP A 19 -1.44 9.50 -25.39
C ASP A 19 -0.42 9.81 -24.28
N VAL A 20 -0.90 10.34 -23.12
CA VAL A 20 -0.04 10.55 -21.94
C VAL A 20 0.57 9.23 -21.54
N GLN A 21 1.87 9.18 -21.59
CA GLN A 21 2.61 7.98 -21.23
C GLN A 21 3.01 8.02 -19.75
N PRO A 22 2.85 6.91 -19.01
CA PRO A 22 3.33 6.84 -17.63
C PRO A 22 4.83 7.11 -17.56
N GLU A 23 5.27 7.91 -16.60
CA GLU A 23 6.69 8.16 -16.36
C GLU A 23 7.42 6.89 -15.91
N ILE A 24 6.78 6.10 -15.03
CA ILE A 24 7.34 4.86 -14.52
C ILE A 24 6.77 3.69 -15.31
N ARG A 25 7.65 2.93 -15.97
CA ARG A 25 7.33 1.77 -16.78
C ARG A 25 8.29 0.63 -16.50
N ASN A 26 7.88 -0.56 -16.88
CA ASN A 26 8.81 -1.69 -16.90
C ASN A 26 9.93 -1.42 -17.91
N ALA A 27 11.16 -1.71 -17.51
CA ALA A 27 12.28 -1.76 -18.46
C ALA A 27 11.99 -2.84 -19.52
N PRO A 28 12.50 -2.70 -20.76
CA PRO A 28 12.27 -3.69 -21.81
C PRO A 28 12.74 -5.12 -21.46
N ASP A 29 13.73 -5.20 -20.57
CA ASP A 29 14.35 -6.42 -20.06
C ASP A 29 13.95 -6.74 -18.63
N ALA A 30 12.90 -6.05 -18.09
CA ALA A 30 12.42 -6.31 -16.74
C ALA A 30 11.94 -7.76 -16.60
N VAL A 31 12.36 -8.39 -15.51
CA VAL A 31 11.97 -9.77 -15.16
C VAL A 31 10.98 -9.75 -14.00
N ASP A 32 10.21 -10.81 -13.85
CA ASP A 32 9.36 -10.93 -12.66
C ASP A 32 10.22 -11.16 -11.41
N LEU A 33 9.91 -10.39 -10.37
CA LEU A 33 10.54 -10.53 -9.07
C LEU A 33 10.16 -11.91 -8.49
N PRO A 34 11.14 -12.78 -8.18
CA PRO A 34 10.85 -14.06 -7.51
C PRO A 34 10.20 -13.82 -6.15
N GLN A 35 9.72 -14.88 -5.52
CA GLN A 35 9.21 -14.76 -4.15
C GLN A 35 10.33 -14.27 -3.22
N ILE A 36 10.08 -13.17 -2.51
CA ILE A 36 11.06 -12.48 -1.69
C ILE A 36 10.97 -12.88 -0.21
N GLU A 37 12.09 -12.75 0.50
CA GLU A 37 12.15 -12.81 1.96
C GLU A 37 11.89 -11.44 2.59
N GLY A 38 12.14 -10.37 1.83
CA GLY A 38 11.85 -9.00 2.22
C GLY A 38 13.04 -8.23 2.80
N ARG A 39 14.28 -8.54 2.41
CA ARG A 39 15.42 -7.67 2.66
C ARG A 39 15.30 -6.42 1.78
N VAL A 40 15.44 -5.25 2.38
CA VAL A 40 15.35 -3.96 1.64
C VAL A 40 16.61 -3.16 1.88
N ASP A 41 17.24 -2.72 0.78
CA ASP A 41 18.43 -1.88 0.84
C ASP A 41 18.24 -0.61 0.00
N PHE A 42 18.55 0.54 0.58
CA PHE A 42 18.76 1.82 -0.10
C PHE A 42 20.25 2.08 -0.08
N ASN A 43 20.86 2.30 -1.23
CA ASN A 43 22.30 2.49 -1.37
C ASN A 43 22.56 3.85 -2.02
N ASP A 44 23.16 4.77 -1.28
CA ASP A 44 23.52 6.13 -1.72
C ASP A 44 22.37 6.86 -2.44
N VAL A 45 21.12 6.71 -1.96
CA VAL A 45 19.93 7.18 -2.65
C VAL A 45 19.83 8.70 -2.60
N VAL A 46 19.81 9.30 -3.79
CA VAL A 46 19.46 10.72 -4.00
C VAL A 46 18.14 10.78 -4.75
N PHE A 47 17.22 11.62 -4.25
CA PHE A 47 15.91 11.79 -4.90
C PHE A 47 15.42 13.24 -4.85
N ARG A 48 14.76 13.65 -5.94
CA ARG A 48 14.04 14.91 -6.13
C ARG A 48 12.82 14.67 -7.01
N TYR A 49 11.73 15.38 -6.76
CA TYR A 49 10.50 15.26 -7.55
C TYR A 49 10.60 15.97 -8.91
N GLU A 50 11.40 17.05 -8.99
CA GLU A 50 11.62 17.80 -10.21
C GLU A 50 13.10 17.72 -10.58
N PRO A 51 13.46 17.60 -11.87
CA PRO A 51 14.85 17.47 -12.32
C PRO A 51 15.78 18.56 -11.77
N ASP A 52 15.29 19.81 -11.72
CA ASP A 52 16.02 20.97 -11.21
C ASP A 52 15.66 21.35 -9.77
N GLY A 53 14.86 20.50 -9.11
CA GLY A 53 14.39 20.71 -7.75
C GLY A 53 15.44 20.40 -6.69
N ARG A 54 15.16 20.80 -5.45
CA ARG A 54 16.00 20.43 -4.30
C ARG A 54 15.93 18.92 -4.05
N ASN A 55 17.02 18.33 -3.59
CA ASN A 55 17.04 16.97 -3.11
C ASN A 55 16.12 16.83 -1.88
N ILE A 56 15.22 15.89 -1.93
CA ILE A 56 14.38 15.46 -0.80
C ILE A 56 15.10 14.40 0.02
N LEU A 57 15.76 13.47 -0.67
CA LEU A 57 16.70 12.51 -0.08
C LEU A 57 18.10 12.82 -0.60
N ASN A 58 19.11 12.70 0.25
CA ASN A 58 20.49 13.02 -0.09
C ASN A 58 21.43 11.99 0.50
N LEU A 59 21.94 11.09 -0.35
CA LEU A 59 22.82 9.98 -0.01
C LEU A 59 22.26 9.15 1.17
N VAL A 60 21.04 8.67 1.02
CA VAL A 60 20.40 7.85 2.05
C VAL A 60 20.84 6.40 1.91
N ASP A 61 21.43 5.90 2.98
CA ASP A 61 21.72 4.48 3.19
C ASP A 61 20.79 3.90 4.24
N LEU A 62 20.08 2.81 3.89
CA LEU A 62 19.20 2.11 4.80
C LEU A 62 19.26 0.60 4.48
N HIS A 63 19.53 -0.21 5.49
CA HIS A 63 19.55 -1.66 5.37
C HIS A 63 18.56 -2.29 6.33
N VAL A 64 17.63 -3.05 5.80
CA VAL A 64 16.55 -3.69 6.56
C VAL A 64 16.58 -5.18 6.30
N GLU A 65 16.90 -5.95 7.32
CA GLU A 65 16.88 -7.41 7.26
C GLU A 65 15.44 -7.94 7.22
N PRO A 66 15.19 -9.12 6.61
CA PRO A 66 13.88 -9.76 6.59
C PRO A 66 13.26 -9.88 7.98
N GLY A 67 11.95 -9.66 8.07
CA GLY A 67 11.20 -9.80 9.32
C GLY A 67 11.43 -8.68 10.35
N LYS A 68 12.08 -7.58 9.98
CA LYS A 68 12.30 -6.44 10.87
C LYS A 68 11.26 -5.34 10.66
N THR A 69 10.90 -4.68 11.74
CA THR A 69 10.05 -3.48 11.73
C THR A 69 10.92 -2.23 11.83
N ILE A 70 10.74 -1.31 10.88
CA ILE A 70 11.42 -0.02 10.83
C ILE A 70 10.39 1.09 10.97
N ALA A 71 10.59 1.96 11.96
CA ALA A 71 9.79 3.17 12.12
C ALA A 71 10.48 4.37 11.46
N LEU A 72 9.82 4.97 10.48
CA LEU A 72 10.23 6.22 9.84
C LEU A 72 9.67 7.39 10.65
N VAL A 73 10.55 8.08 11.39
CA VAL A 73 10.18 9.19 12.26
C VAL A 73 10.80 10.51 11.76
N GLY A 74 10.13 11.62 12.00
CA GLY A 74 10.62 12.94 11.61
C GLY A 74 9.49 13.93 11.31
N PRO A 75 9.80 15.23 11.17
CA PRO A 75 8.81 16.24 10.85
C PRO A 75 8.17 16.03 9.47
N THR A 76 7.07 16.72 9.21
CA THR A 76 6.49 16.78 7.87
C THR A 76 7.51 17.32 6.87
N GLY A 77 7.63 16.69 5.71
CA GLY A 77 8.62 17.05 4.69
C GLY A 77 10.01 16.43 4.90
N ALA A 78 10.23 15.58 5.91
CA ALA A 78 11.52 14.89 6.14
C ALA A 78 11.81 13.74 5.15
N GLY A 79 10.95 13.49 4.18
CA GLY A 79 11.17 12.44 3.16
C GLY A 79 10.62 11.05 3.52
N LYS A 80 9.88 10.89 4.63
CA LYS A 80 9.33 9.58 5.05
C LYS A 80 8.47 8.91 3.95
N THR A 81 7.48 9.64 3.45
CA THR A 81 6.62 9.18 2.35
C THR A 81 7.41 8.95 1.06
N THR A 82 8.47 9.74 0.84
CA THR A 82 9.35 9.56 -0.31
C THR A 82 10.07 8.22 -0.29
N ILE A 83 10.58 7.78 0.88
CA ILE A 83 11.18 6.45 1.04
C ILE A 83 10.19 5.36 0.62
N ILE A 84 8.94 5.45 1.08
CA ILE A 84 7.88 4.49 0.74
C ILE A 84 7.55 4.53 -0.76
N ASN A 85 7.47 5.71 -1.34
CA ASN A 85 7.19 5.88 -2.77
C ASN A 85 8.30 5.28 -3.65
N LEU A 86 9.55 5.41 -3.25
CA LEU A 86 10.69 4.80 -3.95
C LEU A 86 10.69 3.28 -3.78
N LEU A 87 10.40 2.77 -2.58
CA LEU A 87 10.30 1.33 -2.33
C LEU A 87 9.20 0.68 -3.19
N SER A 88 8.04 1.34 -3.30
CA SER A 88 6.91 0.88 -4.14
C SER A 88 7.08 1.22 -5.63
N ARG A 89 8.21 1.87 -5.98
CA ARG A 89 8.51 2.35 -7.32
C ARG A 89 7.38 3.16 -7.93
N PHE A 90 6.87 4.16 -7.19
CA PHE A 90 6.05 5.22 -7.75
C PHE A 90 6.92 6.30 -8.42
N TYR A 91 8.20 6.34 -8.06
CA TYR A 91 9.26 7.16 -8.66
C TYR A 91 10.54 6.35 -8.74
N ASP A 92 11.40 6.67 -9.69
CA ASP A 92 12.76 6.14 -9.76
C ASP A 92 13.75 7.11 -9.09
N VAL A 93 14.82 6.57 -8.50
CA VAL A 93 15.87 7.38 -7.85
C VAL A 93 16.65 8.20 -8.86
N ALA A 94 17.12 9.39 -8.48
CA ALA A 94 18.00 10.20 -9.32
C ALA A 94 19.43 9.61 -9.34
N GLU A 95 19.92 9.16 -8.18
CA GLU A 95 21.22 8.50 -8.02
C GLU A 95 21.07 7.38 -6.98
N GLY A 96 21.97 6.41 -7.02
CA GLY A 96 21.93 5.25 -6.15
C GLY A 96 20.95 4.17 -6.60
N SER A 97 20.56 3.30 -5.68
CA SER A 97 19.66 2.19 -5.97
C SER A 97 18.79 1.82 -4.76
N VAL A 98 17.59 1.31 -5.06
CA VAL A 98 16.73 0.62 -4.09
C VAL A 98 16.63 -0.83 -4.52
N THR A 99 16.97 -1.76 -3.63
CA THR A 99 16.94 -3.18 -3.94
C THR A 99 16.07 -3.94 -2.93
N ILE A 100 15.45 -5.04 -3.40
CA ILE A 100 14.73 -5.99 -2.57
C ILE A 100 15.32 -7.36 -2.83
N ASP A 101 15.81 -8.02 -1.77
CA ASP A 101 16.58 -9.27 -1.85
C ASP A 101 17.69 -9.22 -2.91
N GLY A 102 18.35 -8.04 -3.04
CA GLY A 102 19.41 -7.81 -4.01
C GLY A 102 18.94 -7.48 -5.44
N HIS A 103 17.63 -7.51 -5.74
CA HIS A 103 17.07 -7.11 -7.02
C HIS A 103 16.76 -5.61 -7.03
N ASP A 104 17.36 -4.85 -7.95
CA ASP A 104 17.00 -3.43 -8.13
C ASP A 104 15.53 -3.33 -8.57
N VAL A 105 14.76 -2.48 -7.89
CA VAL A 105 13.31 -2.31 -8.17
C VAL A 105 13.06 -1.85 -9.62
N ARG A 106 14.06 -1.26 -10.30
CA ARG A 106 13.97 -0.82 -11.69
C ARG A 106 14.13 -1.97 -12.70
N SER A 107 14.75 -3.08 -12.29
CA SER A 107 15.01 -4.25 -13.13
C SER A 107 13.90 -5.29 -13.11
N VAL A 108 12.89 -5.10 -12.27
CA VAL A 108 11.76 -6.02 -12.13
C VAL A 108 10.45 -5.41 -12.62
N THR A 109 9.47 -6.27 -12.94
CA THR A 109 8.15 -5.78 -13.37
C THR A 109 7.41 -5.14 -12.19
N LEU A 110 6.71 -4.03 -12.45
CA LEU A 110 5.93 -3.31 -11.43
C LEU A 110 4.86 -4.21 -10.80
N GLU A 111 4.27 -5.10 -11.59
CA GLU A 111 3.24 -6.01 -11.11
C GLU A 111 3.81 -7.01 -10.10
N SER A 112 4.91 -7.69 -10.42
CA SER A 112 5.54 -8.67 -9.54
C SER A 112 6.09 -8.03 -8.26
N LEU A 113 6.63 -6.81 -8.36
CA LEU A 113 7.10 -6.02 -7.23
C LEU A 113 5.94 -5.68 -6.27
N ARG A 114 4.89 -5.03 -6.79
CA ARG A 114 3.78 -4.52 -5.98
C ARG A 114 2.88 -5.62 -5.44
N ARG A 115 2.81 -6.78 -6.10
CA ARG A 115 2.07 -7.95 -5.61
C ARG A 115 2.65 -8.48 -4.30
N GLN A 116 3.93 -8.30 -4.06
CA GLN A 116 4.62 -8.75 -2.86
C GLN A 116 4.74 -7.66 -1.77
N MET A 117 4.06 -6.55 -1.97
CA MET A 117 4.00 -5.44 -1.01
C MET A 117 2.56 -5.19 -0.58
N GLY A 118 2.33 -5.14 0.73
CA GLY A 118 1.08 -4.70 1.32
C GLY A 118 1.18 -3.24 1.75
N VAL A 119 0.25 -2.40 1.32
CA VAL A 119 0.20 -0.99 1.71
C VAL A 119 -1.09 -0.72 2.47
N MET A 120 -0.97 -0.23 3.69
CA MET A 120 -2.09 0.26 4.49
C MET A 120 -1.92 1.77 4.69
N LEU A 121 -2.83 2.53 4.10
CA LEU A 121 -2.87 3.98 4.21
C LEU A 121 -3.65 4.40 5.47
N GLN A 122 -3.38 5.62 5.92
CA GLN A 122 -4.09 6.26 7.04
C GLN A 122 -5.62 6.24 6.85
N ASP A 123 -6.08 6.62 5.66
CA ASP A 123 -7.49 6.58 5.29
C ASP A 123 -7.82 5.23 4.64
N THR A 124 -8.63 4.45 5.35
CA THR A 124 -9.06 3.14 4.86
C THR A 124 -10.14 3.30 3.80
N PHE A 125 -9.80 3.00 2.56
CA PHE A 125 -10.76 2.96 1.47
C PHE A 125 -11.56 1.65 1.47
N ILE A 126 -12.90 1.76 1.39
CA ILE A 126 -13.83 0.65 1.25
C ILE A 126 -14.45 0.71 -0.15
N PHE A 127 -14.31 -0.36 -0.91
CA PHE A 127 -14.90 -0.47 -2.24
C PHE A 127 -16.39 -0.77 -2.16
N SER A 128 -17.16 -0.30 -3.14
CA SER A 128 -18.54 -0.74 -3.34
C SER A 128 -18.59 -2.24 -3.58
N GLY A 129 -19.48 -2.95 -2.89
CA GLY A 129 -19.58 -4.40 -2.94
C GLY A 129 -19.81 -4.97 -1.55
N ASN A 130 -19.70 -6.27 -1.39
CA ASN A 130 -19.90 -6.91 -0.09
C ASN A 130 -18.58 -7.00 0.71
N VAL A 131 -18.67 -7.40 1.97
CA VAL A 131 -17.54 -7.57 2.88
C VAL A 131 -16.51 -8.55 2.31
N ARG A 132 -16.96 -9.69 1.78
CA ARG A 132 -16.12 -10.74 1.19
C ARG A 132 -15.29 -10.21 0.04
N GLU A 133 -15.90 -9.48 -0.90
CA GLU A 133 -15.22 -8.87 -2.04
C GLU A 133 -14.20 -7.83 -1.60
N ASN A 134 -14.53 -7.04 -0.58
CA ASN A 134 -13.61 -6.07 -0.01
C ASN A 134 -12.34 -6.71 0.57
N ILE A 135 -12.46 -7.85 1.24
CA ILE A 135 -11.28 -8.60 1.73
C ILE A 135 -10.54 -9.24 0.56
N ARG A 136 -11.27 -9.91 -0.35
CA ARG A 136 -10.70 -10.60 -1.54
C ARG A 136 -9.95 -9.66 -2.47
N TYR A 137 -10.21 -8.36 -2.41
CA TYR A 137 -9.47 -7.37 -3.21
C TYR A 137 -7.95 -7.43 -2.99
N GLY A 138 -7.47 -7.90 -1.82
CA GLY A 138 -6.05 -8.13 -1.58
C GLY A 138 -5.46 -9.29 -2.39
N LYS A 139 -6.31 -10.30 -2.73
CA LYS A 139 -5.95 -11.47 -3.55
C LYS A 139 -7.21 -11.93 -4.27
N LEU A 140 -7.34 -11.57 -5.55
CA LEU A 140 -8.59 -11.73 -6.31
C LEU A 140 -9.02 -13.20 -6.49
N ASP A 141 -8.08 -14.12 -6.51
CA ASP A 141 -8.29 -15.57 -6.60
C ASP A 141 -8.40 -16.27 -5.24
N ALA A 142 -8.44 -15.51 -4.14
CA ALA A 142 -8.58 -16.09 -2.80
C ALA A 142 -9.90 -16.85 -2.66
N THR A 143 -9.80 -18.03 -2.08
CA THR A 143 -10.96 -18.85 -1.72
C THR A 143 -11.73 -18.24 -0.54
N ASP A 144 -12.97 -18.66 -0.35
CA ASP A 144 -13.78 -18.23 0.80
C ASP A 144 -13.13 -18.61 2.14
N ALA A 145 -12.41 -19.72 2.18
CA ALA A 145 -11.68 -20.18 3.37
C ALA A 145 -10.50 -19.23 3.68
N GLU A 146 -9.72 -18.82 2.67
CA GLU A 146 -8.64 -17.85 2.83
C GLU A 146 -9.15 -16.48 3.28
N VAL A 147 -10.25 -16.00 2.71
CA VAL A 147 -10.92 -14.76 3.13
C VAL A 147 -11.36 -14.84 4.59
N THR A 148 -11.95 -15.96 5.01
CA THR A 148 -12.37 -16.15 6.40
C THR A 148 -11.17 -16.22 7.35
N ALA A 149 -10.11 -16.94 6.99
CA ALA A 149 -8.88 -17.02 7.77
C ALA A 149 -8.21 -15.63 7.93
N ALA A 150 -8.15 -14.83 6.87
CA ALA A 150 -7.65 -13.46 6.91
C ALA A 150 -8.49 -12.56 7.83
N ALA A 151 -9.81 -12.69 7.79
CA ALA A 151 -10.71 -11.98 8.69
C ALA A 151 -10.52 -12.39 10.16
N GLN A 152 -10.27 -13.67 10.43
CA GLN A 152 -9.95 -14.16 11.77
C GLN A 152 -8.61 -13.62 12.27
N LEU A 153 -7.58 -13.64 11.44
CA LEU A 153 -6.27 -13.08 11.76
C LEU A 153 -6.38 -11.60 12.12
N ALA A 154 -7.12 -10.84 11.34
CA ALA A 154 -7.36 -9.42 11.57
C ALA A 154 -8.23 -9.11 12.80
N GLY A 155 -8.95 -10.10 13.36
CA GLY A 155 -9.96 -9.87 14.39
C GLY A 155 -11.29 -9.32 13.83
N ALA A 156 -11.49 -9.36 12.51
CA ALA A 156 -12.68 -8.85 11.83
C ALA A 156 -13.85 -9.84 11.86
N HIS A 157 -13.58 -11.15 11.91
CA HIS A 157 -14.57 -12.22 11.77
C HIS A 157 -15.76 -12.05 12.73
N ALA A 158 -15.49 -11.77 14.01
CA ALA A 158 -16.54 -11.65 15.02
C ALA A 158 -17.55 -10.55 14.71
N PHE A 159 -17.12 -9.35 14.26
CA PHE A 159 -18.10 -8.32 13.90
C PHE A 159 -18.80 -8.63 12.58
N ILE A 160 -18.11 -9.27 11.63
CA ILE A 160 -18.70 -9.65 10.32
C ILE A 160 -19.88 -10.60 10.54
N GLU A 161 -19.76 -11.59 11.43
CA GLU A 161 -20.85 -12.53 11.74
C GLU A 161 -22.07 -11.84 12.38
N HIS A 162 -21.89 -10.67 12.99
CA HIS A 162 -22.99 -9.88 13.57
C HIS A 162 -23.65 -8.92 12.56
N LEU A 163 -23.12 -8.80 11.34
CA LEU A 163 -23.78 -8.05 10.27
C LEU A 163 -24.99 -8.80 9.73
N PRO A 164 -26.01 -8.12 9.21
CA PRO A 164 -27.27 -8.76 8.78
C PRO A 164 -27.09 -9.95 7.84
N ASP A 165 -26.16 -9.85 6.86
CA ASP A 165 -25.88 -10.89 5.86
C ASP A 165 -24.42 -11.40 6.00
N GLY A 166 -23.77 -11.21 7.15
CA GLY A 166 -22.41 -11.64 7.40
C GLY A 166 -21.44 -11.14 6.33
N TYR A 167 -20.65 -12.05 5.74
CA TYR A 167 -19.70 -11.73 4.67
C TYR A 167 -20.35 -11.21 3.38
N ASN A 168 -21.65 -11.44 3.18
CA ASN A 168 -22.40 -10.97 2.01
C ASN A 168 -23.05 -9.59 2.24
N THR A 169 -22.90 -9.01 3.43
CA THR A 169 -23.42 -7.68 3.74
C THR A 169 -22.84 -6.66 2.76
N LEU A 170 -23.71 -5.92 2.08
CA LEU A 170 -23.32 -4.86 1.16
C LEU A 170 -22.80 -3.65 1.93
N LEU A 171 -21.67 -3.14 1.48
CA LEU A 171 -21.04 -1.94 2.00
C LEU A 171 -21.41 -0.77 1.07
N THR A 172 -21.93 0.31 1.65
CA THR A 172 -22.40 1.48 0.91
C THR A 172 -21.51 2.69 1.21
N GLY A 173 -21.27 3.51 0.19
CA GLY A 173 -20.62 4.82 0.32
C GLY A 173 -19.39 4.80 1.24
N ASP A 174 -18.25 4.31 0.76
CA ASP A 174 -17.00 4.24 1.52
C ASP A 174 -17.10 3.51 2.88
N GLY A 175 -18.04 2.56 3.00
CA GLY A 175 -18.31 1.82 4.24
C GLY A 175 -19.02 2.66 5.30
N ALA A 176 -19.92 3.55 4.90
CA ALA A 176 -20.70 4.42 5.81
C ALA A 176 -21.52 3.65 6.85
N ASN A 177 -21.84 2.38 6.57
CA ASN A 177 -22.53 1.47 7.49
C ASN A 177 -21.57 0.75 8.48
N LEU A 178 -20.28 1.07 8.47
CA LEU A 178 -19.27 0.51 9.37
C LEU A 178 -18.65 1.62 10.25
N SER A 179 -18.29 1.25 11.49
CA SER A 179 -17.45 2.13 12.33
C SER A 179 -16.04 2.26 11.76
N GLN A 180 -15.31 3.28 12.17
CA GLN A 180 -13.91 3.47 11.75
C GLN A 180 -13.04 2.26 12.08
N GLY A 181 -13.17 1.70 13.28
CA GLY A 181 -12.42 0.50 13.67
C GLY A 181 -12.78 -0.72 12.83
N GLN A 182 -14.07 -0.92 12.48
CA GLN A 182 -14.48 -2.00 11.59
C GLN A 182 -13.88 -1.85 10.18
N ARG A 183 -13.82 -0.62 9.65
CA ARG A 183 -13.13 -0.36 8.37
C ARG A 183 -11.64 -0.69 8.45
N GLN A 184 -10.96 -0.35 9.56
CA GLN A 184 -9.55 -0.71 9.75
C GLN A 184 -9.35 -2.22 9.83
N LEU A 185 -10.21 -2.95 10.56
CA LEU A 185 -10.15 -4.41 10.62
C LEU A 185 -10.33 -5.05 9.24
N LEU A 186 -11.18 -4.48 8.36
CA LEU A 186 -11.31 -4.94 6.97
C LEU A 186 -10.04 -4.64 6.16
N ALA A 187 -9.39 -3.50 6.37
CA ALA A 187 -8.12 -3.20 5.70
C ALA A 187 -7.01 -4.16 6.13
N ILE A 188 -6.93 -4.49 7.42
CA ILE A 188 -6.01 -5.51 7.94
C ILE A 188 -6.30 -6.86 7.30
N ALA A 189 -7.58 -7.27 7.21
CA ALA A 189 -7.96 -8.54 6.58
C ALA A 189 -7.62 -8.56 5.08
N ARG A 190 -7.79 -7.44 4.37
CA ARG A 190 -7.37 -7.26 2.98
C ARG A 190 -5.86 -7.41 2.80
N ALA A 191 -5.06 -6.85 3.68
CA ALA A 191 -3.62 -7.03 3.66
C ALA A 191 -3.23 -8.47 4.04
N ALA A 192 -3.92 -9.07 5.00
CA ALA A 192 -3.65 -10.43 5.46
C ALA A 192 -3.92 -11.49 4.38
N VAL A 193 -4.97 -11.35 3.56
CA VAL A 193 -5.28 -12.31 2.50
C VAL A 193 -4.26 -12.28 1.37
N ALA A 194 -3.62 -11.13 1.14
CA ALA A 194 -2.54 -10.97 0.16
C ALA A 194 -1.23 -11.64 0.63
N ASP A 195 -1.04 -11.78 1.94
CA ASP A 195 0.14 -12.37 2.59
C ASP A 195 1.49 -11.84 2.08
N PRO A 196 1.68 -10.52 2.03
CA PRO A 196 2.88 -9.93 1.45
C PRO A 196 4.07 -10.02 2.40
N PRO A 197 5.30 -10.34 1.92
CA PRO A 197 6.53 -10.34 2.72
C PRO A 197 6.94 -8.96 3.25
N VAL A 198 6.58 -7.89 2.53
CA VAL A 198 6.87 -6.50 2.90
C VAL A 198 5.56 -5.75 3.15
N LEU A 199 5.46 -5.07 4.29
CA LEU A 199 4.32 -4.24 4.67
C LEU A 199 4.74 -2.77 4.82
N ILE A 200 3.88 -1.90 4.36
CA ILE A 200 3.99 -0.45 4.52
C ILE A 200 2.75 0.03 5.26
N LEU A 201 2.97 0.62 6.43
CA LEU A 201 1.92 1.08 7.32
C LEU A 201 2.04 2.59 7.51
N ASP A 202 1.04 3.32 7.05
CA ASP A 202 0.91 4.75 7.35
C ASP A 202 -0.03 4.90 8.55
N GLU A 203 0.56 5.12 9.75
CA GLU A 203 -0.16 5.04 11.01
C GLU A 203 -0.84 6.37 11.36
N ALA A 204 -2.17 6.35 11.39
CA ALA A 204 -2.94 7.31 12.15
C ALA A 204 -4.14 6.61 12.83
N THR A 205 -3.92 6.14 14.03
CA THR A 205 -5.01 5.75 14.94
C THR A 205 -5.62 7.01 15.53
N SER A 206 -6.57 7.64 14.87
CA SER A 206 -7.34 8.75 15.41
C SER A 206 -8.82 8.38 15.48
N SER A 207 -9.40 8.51 16.67
CA SER A 207 -10.86 8.48 16.91
C SER A 207 -11.54 7.10 16.92
N ILE A 208 -10.87 6.08 17.46
CA ILE A 208 -11.46 4.77 17.71
C ILE A 208 -11.70 4.61 19.22
N ASP A 209 -12.78 3.94 19.61
CA ASP A 209 -13.00 3.60 21.01
C ASP A 209 -11.93 2.60 21.52
N THR A 210 -11.59 2.68 22.79
CA THR A 210 -10.49 1.93 23.43
C THR A 210 -10.61 0.41 23.26
N ARG A 211 -11.83 -0.14 23.19
CA ARG A 211 -12.03 -1.59 23.02
C ARG A 211 -11.71 -2.03 21.60
N THR A 212 -12.21 -1.30 20.62
CA THR A 212 -11.95 -1.57 19.20
C THR A 212 -10.48 -1.30 18.85
N GLU A 213 -9.87 -0.25 19.41
CA GLU A 213 -8.45 0.06 19.26
C GLU A 213 -7.56 -1.14 19.65
N ARG A 214 -7.86 -1.79 20.79
CA ARG A 214 -7.12 -3.00 21.19
C ARG A 214 -7.24 -4.13 20.17
N ILE A 215 -8.43 -4.39 19.62
CA ILE A 215 -8.63 -5.45 18.62
C ILE A 215 -7.86 -5.12 17.34
N VAL A 216 -7.89 -3.86 16.91
CA VAL A 216 -7.14 -3.36 15.75
C VAL A 216 -5.65 -3.57 15.98
N GLN A 217 -5.12 -3.18 17.15
CA GLN A 217 -3.70 -3.35 17.48
C GLN A 217 -3.30 -4.83 17.49
N GLU A 218 -4.07 -5.71 18.11
CA GLU A 218 -3.83 -7.15 18.11
C GLU A 218 -3.86 -7.74 16.69
N GLY A 219 -4.74 -7.23 15.81
CA GLY A 219 -4.81 -7.61 14.40
C GLY A 219 -3.57 -7.15 13.62
N MET A 220 -3.11 -5.92 13.86
CA MET A 220 -1.88 -5.38 13.30
C MET A 220 -0.66 -6.17 13.73
N ASP A 221 -0.51 -6.48 15.03
CA ASP A 221 0.61 -7.24 15.55
C ASP A 221 0.71 -8.63 14.90
N ARG A 222 -0.45 -9.29 14.70
CA ARG A 222 -0.50 -10.58 13.98
C ARG A 222 -0.15 -10.43 12.51
N LEU A 223 -0.61 -9.35 11.87
CA LEU A 223 -0.29 -9.07 10.46
C LEU A 223 1.21 -8.79 10.29
N MET A 224 1.83 -8.04 11.20
CA MET A 224 3.26 -7.70 11.13
C MET A 224 4.19 -8.88 11.42
N ALA A 225 3.73 -9.89 12.15
CA ALA A 225 4.56 -10.99 12.61
C ALA A 225 5.28 -11.71 11.44
N GLY A 226 6.62 -11.76 11.50
CA GLY A 226 7.46 -12.44 10.52
C GLY A 226 7.63 -11.72 9.18
N ARG A 227 7.12 -10.49 9.04
CA ARG A 227 7.23 -9.67 7.83
C ARG A 227 8.18 -8.50 8.03
N THR A 228 8.74 -8.01 6.93
CA THR A 228 9.47 -6.74 6.93
C THR A 228 8.46 -5.60 6.88
N VAL A 229 8.52 -4.71 7.88
CA VAL A 229 7.48 -3.69 8.07
C VAL A 229 8.09 -2.29 8.09
N PHE A 230 7.57 -1.39 7.27
CA PHE A 230 7.86 0.03 7.30
C PHE A 230 6.67 0.78 7.90
N VAL A 231 6.87 1.42 9.05
CA VAL A 231 5.83 2.21 9.74
C VAL A 231 6.16 3.69 9.59
N ILE A 232 5.24 4.48 9.04
CA ILE A 232 5.34 5.94 9.10
C ILE A 232 4.72 6.39 10.43
N ALA A 233 5.56 6.69 11.41
CA ALA A 233 5.08 7.13 12.71
C ALA A 233 4.76 8.63 12.69
N HIS A 234 3.49 8.96 12.89
CA HIS A 234 3.04 10.34 13.08
C HIS A 234 3.07 10.77 14.56
N ARG A 235 3.20 9.83 15.50
CA ARG A 235 3.33 10.07 16.94
C ARG A 235 4.50 9.27 17.50
N LEU A 236 5.32 9.93 18.35
CA LEU A 236 6.45 9.27 19.04
C LEU A 236 6.02 8.23 20.09
N SER A 237 4.72 8.14 20.41
CA SER A 237 4.17 7.20 21.40
C SER A 237 3.89 5.80 20.83
N THR A 238 4.13 5.59 19.54
CA THR A 238 3.88 4.32 18.80
C THR A 238 5.16 3.61 18.38
N VAL A 239 6.31 4.10 18.86
CA VAL A 239 7.63 3.49 18.62
C VAL A 239 8.14 2.79 19.86
#